data_203b1ca7bda9574b8274d1422c32a24f
#
_entry.id   203b1ca7bda9574b8274d1422c32a24f
#
_cell.length_a   1.000
_cell.length_b   1.000
_cell.length_c   1.000
_cell.angle_alpha   90.00
_cell.angle_beta   90.00
_cell.angle_gamma   90.00
#
_symmetry.space_group_name_H-M   'P 1'
#
loop_
_entity.id
_entity.type
_entity.pdbx_description
1 polymer ?
#
loop_
_entity_poly.entity_id
_entity_poly.type
_entity_poly.pdbx_seq_one_letter_code
_entity_poly.pdbx_strand_id
1 'polypeptide(L)'
;MTACVCPILRAPFARRVGSGNRTLRSPCGLFLLLDSTYPSPSSSYAMTRPTRRSFLGASAASLAALSIPVANPQTPQLPPQFSSLKPLGDRVHPITPDEFRARLAHAQQLMSQLDPKFDALIFGPGTSLNYFTGIRWGLSERLLALVLPRTGDPILISPAFEEGRSREQLHFPIEVRVWQEDESPTKLIATSLADRNIRSGRIGIEETLPFTFYDHLRAAAPGFEFAAADPVTIACRSRKSPHELELMRLACEATIDVYRQVFASIKEGMSEQDIAHLVSAGFGKMDLRGGALVLLGASAALPHGTRQPQKLKEGDVILIDGGCTVEGYESDVTRTGILGKPTEKMLRAYAAVRKAQDVTLDAARAGKLSGSVDDAARAVITTAGFGPDYKFFTHRVGHGIGLDGHEHPYLVRASKTVLEPGMTFSNEPGVYIPGEFGIRCEDDMAITVDGPAQLLTPGFQVSLEKPLG
;
A
#
# COMPACT_ATOMS: atom_id res chain seq x y z
N MET A 1 50.41 -31.59 1.30
CA MET A 1 50.11 -32.91 1.87
C MET A 1 48.84 -32.73 2.69
N THR A 2 47.69 -33.21 2.47
CA THR A 2 47.14 -34.31 1.73
C THR A 2 45.67 -33.90 1.32
N ALA A 3 45.32 -34.07 0.09
CA ALA A 3 43.98 -33.89 -0.44
C ALA A 3 43.07 -35.03 0.00
N CYS A 4 41.80 -34.74 0.27
CA CYS A 4 40.74 -35.76 0.31
C CYS A 4 39.61 -35.35 -0.64
N VAL A 5 39.46 -36.14 -1.71
CA VAL A 5 38.46 -36.05 -2.76
C VAL A 5 37.24 -36.86 -2.34
N CYS A 6 36.06 -36.34 -2.53
CA CYS A 6 34.80 -37.08 -2.36
C CYS A 6 34.11 -37.25 -3.72
N PRO A 7 33.60 -38.46 -4.08
CA PRO A 7 33.15 -38.77 -5.43
C PRO A 7 31.67 -38.47 -5.67
N ILE A 8 31.41 -38.02 -6.90
CA ILE A 8 30.12 -37.81 -7.51
C ILE A 8 29.47 -39.16 -7.90
N LEU A 9 28.26 -39.42 -7.46
CA LEU A 9 27.40 -40.48 -7.95
C LEU A 9 26.40 -39.92 -8.97
N ARG A 10 26.61 -40.24 -10.24
CA ARG A 10 25.64 -40.13 -11.33
C ARG A 10 24.87 -41.43 -11.45
N ALA A 11 23.55 -41.36 -11.58
CA ALA A 11 22.69 -42.47 -12.05
C ALA A 11 21.99 -42.05 -13.37
N PRO A 12 21.84 -42.99 -14.32
CA PRO A 12 21.47 -42.67 -15.69
C PRO A 12 19.97 -42.77 -15.98
N PHE A 13 19.50 -41.88 -16.84
CA PHE A 13 18.19 -41.95 -17.51
C PHE A 13 18.15 -43.08 -18.54
N ALA A 14 17.18 -43.98 -18.43
CA ALA A 14 16.85 -44.91 -19.49
C ALA A 14 15.42 -44.63 -20.00
N ARG A 15 15.33 -44.27 -21.29
CA ARG A 15 14.08 -44.25 -22.07
C ARG A 15 13.62 -45.67 -22.31
N ARG A 16 12.30 -45.92 -22.22
CA ARG A 16 11.62 -46.96 -23.00
C ARG A 16 10.23 -46.48 -23.42
N VAL A 17 10.05 -46.45 -24.72
CA VAL A 17 8.79 -46.36 -25.46
C VAL A 17 8.09 -47.71 -25.42
N GLY A 18 6.79 -47.74 -25.21
CA GLY A 18 5.99 -48.98 -25.31
C GLY A 18 4.50 -48.66 -25.32
N SER A 19 3.92 -48.79 -26.52
CA SER A 19 2.49 -48.72 -26.82
C SER A 19 1.72 -49.87 -26.20
N GLY A 20 0.51 -49.64 -25.71
CA GLY A 20 -0.38 -50.71 -25.27
C GLY A 20 -1.76 -50.21 -24.84
N ASN A 21 -2.72 -50.22 -25.77
CA ASN A 21 -4.15 -50.12 -25.52
C ASN A 21 -4.65 -51.18 -24.53
N ARG A 22 -5.34 -50.80 -23.47
CA ARG A 22 -6.36 -51.66 -22.83
C ARG A 22 -7.50 -50.82 -22.28
N THR A 23 -8.64 -51.00 -22.91
CA THR A 23 -9.98 -50.64 -22.44
C THR A 23 -10.32 -51.37 -21.15
N LEU A 24 -10.79 -50.64 -20.14
CA LEU A 24 -11.59 -51.22 -19.05
C LEU A 24 -12.89 -50.43 -18.93
N ARG A 25 -13.97 -51.21 -19.03
CA ARG A 25 -15.38 -50.77 -18.95
C ARG A 25 -15.77 -50.41 -17.50
N SER A 26 -16.59 -49.43 -17.45
CA SER A 26 -17.45 -49.00 -16.32
C SER A 26 -18.46 -50.08 -15.92
N PRO A 27 -19.06 -50.00 -14.71
CA PRO A 27 -20.53 -49.94 -14.71
C PRO A 27 -21.14 -48.98 -13.70
N CYS A 28 -22.42 -48.63 -14.03
CA CYS A 28 -23.48 -47.93 -13.24
C CYS A 28 -23.25 -46.43 -13.05
N GLY A 29 -24.00 -45.51 -13.62
CA GLY A 29 -25.38 -45.59 -14.14
C GLY A 29 -26.34 -44.85 -13.22
N LEU A 30 -26.52 -43.49 -13.43
CA LEU A 30 -27.79 -42.82 -13.20
C LEU A 30 -27.80 -41.46 -13.92
N PHE A 31 -28.43 -41.45 -15.10
CA PHE A 31 -28.82 -40.20 -15.79
C PHE A 31 -30.17 -39.74 -15.21
N LEU A 32 -30.24 -38.60 -14.62
CA LEU A 32 -31.50 -37.86 -14.40
C LEU A 32 -31.58 -36.76 -15.48
N LEU A 33 -32.38 -37.04 -16.48
CA LEU A 33 -32.88 -36.08 -17.46
C LEU A 33 -33.90 -35.19 -16.76
N LEU A 34 -33.61 -33.93 -16.59
CA LEU A 34 -34.61 -32.90 -16.27
C LEU A 34 -35.07 -32.29 -17.59
N ASP A 35 -36.25 -32.69 -18.01
CA ASP A 35 -37.01 -32.10 -19.11
C ASP A 35 -37.48 -30.69 -18.72
N SER A 36 -36.99 -29.70 -19.44
CA SER A 36 -37.47 -28.31 -19.29
C SER A 36 -38.52 -27.99 -20.36
N THR A 37 -39.77 -28.29 -20.04
CA THR A 37 -40.91 -27.74 -20.79
C THR A 37 -41.42 -26.51 -20.07
N TYR A 38 -41.10 -25.32 -20.57
CA TYR A 38 -41.83 -24.11 -20.24
C TYR A 38 -43.05 -23.95 -21.15
N PRO A 39 -44.26 -23.75 -20.60
CA PRO A 39 -45.41 -23.37 -21.42
C PRO A 39 -45.40 -21.85 -21.66
N SER A 40 -45.52 -21.46 -22.90
CA SER A 40 -45.76 -20.08 -23.33
C SER A 40 -47.20 -19.66 -22.93
N PRO A 41 -47.39 -18.51 -22.27
CA PRO A 41 -48.74 -17.95 -22.13
C PRO A 41 -49.05 -17.05 -23.31
N SER A 42 -49.92 -17.50 -24.19
CA SER A 42 -50.69 -16.64 -25.09
C SER A 42 -51.84 -16.01 -24.32
N SER A 43 -51.74 -14.76 -23.93
CA SER A 43 -52.86 -13.95 -23.50
C SER A 43 -52.67 -12.52 -23.97
N SER A 44 -53.44 -12.20 -24.98
CA SER A 44 -53.58 -10.84 -25.55
C SER A 44 -54.29 -9.97 -24.53
N TYR A 45 -53.56 -9.14 -23.80
CA TYR A 45 -54.13 -7.98 -23.09
C TYR A 45 -53.94 -6.72 -23.96
N ALA A 46 -55.05 -6.18 -24.46
CA ALA A 46 -55.09 -4.89 -25.13
C ALA A 46 -54.76 -3.78 -24.10
N MET A 47 -53.56 -3.20 -24.18
CA MET A 47 -53.27 -1.99 -23.46
C MET A 47 -53.87 -0.78 -24.13
N THR A 48 -54.93 -0.24 -23.55
CA THR A 48 -55.43 1.09 -23.86
C THR A 48 -54.43 2.13 -23.35
N ARG A 49 -53.84 2.90 -24.30
CA ARG A 49 -52.92 4.02 -23.97
C ARG A 49 -53.73 5.12 -23.25
N PRO A 50 -53.33 5.57 -22.05
CA PRO A 50 -53.94 6.74 -21.43
C PRO A 50 -53.59 8.00 -22.18
N THR A 51 -54.56 8.86 -22.46
CA THR A 51 -54.37 10.14 -23.12
C THR A 51 -53.72 11.15 -22.19
N ARG A 52 -53.01 12.14 -22.76
CA ARG A 52 -52.28 13.20 -22.02
C ARG A 52 -53.14 13.97 -20.97
N ARG A 53 -54.46 13.90 -21.05
CA ARG A 53 -55.39 14.56 -20.11
C ARG A 53 -55.61 13.79 -18.81
N SER A 54 -55.44 12.48 -18.83
CA SER A 54 -55.55 11.65 -17.58
C SER A 54 -54.33 11.68 -16.70
N PHE A 55 -53.19 12.16 -17.22
CA PHE A 55 -51.95 12.25 -16.42
C PHE A 55 -51.86 13.54 -15.59
N LEU A 56 -52.55 14.57 -15.95
CA LEU A 56 -52.53 15.87 -15.27
C LEU A 56 -53.56 16.00 -14.13
N GLY A 57 -54.52 15.05 -14.01
CA GLY A 57 -55.53 15.05 -12.94
C GLY A 57 -55.13 14.29 -11.65
N ALA A 58 -54.14 13.42 -11.73
CA ALA A 58 -53.68 12.63 -10.59
C ALA A 58 -52.50 13.25 -9.81
N SER A 59 -51.90 14.31 -10.31
CA SER A 59 -50.71 14.93 -9.70
C SER A 59 -50.99 16.08 -8.73
N ALA A 60 -52.26 16.47 -8.56
CA ALA A 60 -52.63 17.60 -7.71
C ALA A 60 -53.16 17.18 -6.30
N ALA A 61 -53.38 15.89 -6.04
CA ALA A 61 -53.96 15.44 -4.78
C ALA A 61 -52.94 14.70 -3.84
N SER A 62 -51.66 14.59 -4.22
CA SER A 62 -50.64 13.84 -3.44
C SER A 62 -49.54 14.72 -2.85
N LEU A 63 -49.68 16.03 -2.84
CA LEU A 63 -48.63 16.97 -2.34
C LEU A 63 -48.94 17.54 -0.93
N ALA A 64 -49.94 16.98 -0.22
CA ALA A 64 -50.30 17.46 1.10
C ALA A 64 -50.28 16.36 2.15
N ALA A 65 -49.24 15.52 2.22
CA ALA A 65 -49.00 14.75 3.44
C ALA A 65 -47.58 14.12 3.34
N LEU A 66 -46.82 14.36 4.36
CA LEU A 66 -45.50 13.84 4.72
C LEU A 66 -44.31 14.78 4.42
N SER A 67 -44.37 15.97 5.01
CA SER A 67 -43.14 16.56 5.55
C SER A 67 -42.79 15.79 6.84
N ILE A 68 -42.28 14.56 6.66
CA ILE A 68 -41.41 13.98 7.66
C ILE A 68 -40.20 14.90 7.71
N PRO A 69 -39.87 15.54 8.85
CA PRO A 69 -38.64 16.24 8.96
C PRO A 69 -37.54 15.20 8.67
N VAL A 70 -36.90 15.28 7.50
CA VAL A 70 -35.64 14.60 7.29
C VAL A 70 -34.76 15.19 8.38
N ALA A 71 -34.59 14.44 9.46
CA ALA A 71 -33.60 14.76 10.46
C ALA A 71 -32.31 14.92 9.69
N ASN A 72 -31.90 16.15 9.49
CA ASN A 72 -30.60 16.45 8.91
C ASN A 72 -29.64 15.64 9.78
N PRO A 73 -28.89 14.64 9.25
CA PRO A 73 -27.94 13.95 10.06
C PRO A 73 -26.97 15.03 10.54
N GLN A 74 -27.13 15.47 11.79
CA GLN A 74 -26.18 16.38 12.39
C GLN A 74 -24.86 15.65 12.27
N THR A 75 -23.95 16.18 11.44
CA THR A 75 -22.57 15.72 11.40
C THR A 75 -22.12 15.62 12.86
N PRO A 76 -21.72 14.45 13.36
CA PRO A 76 -21.40 14.28 14.77
C PRO A 76 -20.41 15.37 15.14
N GLN A 77 -20.80 16.22 16.12
CA GLN A 77 -19.96 17.33 16.52
C GLN A 77 -18.68 16.74 17.14
N LEU A 78 -17.54 17.04 16.55
CA LEU A 78 -16.26 16.53 17.05
C LEU A 78 -16.05 17.00 18.50
N PRO A 79 -15.39 16.16 19.32
CA PRO A 79 -15.03 16.54 20.68
C PRO A 79 -14.28 17.87 20.72
N PRO A 80 -14.50 18.73 21.73
CA PRO A 80 -13.96 20.10 21.78
C PRO A 80 -12.43 20.17 21.61
N GLN A 81 -11.68 19.16 22.07
CA GLN A 81 -10.22 19.09 21.97
C GLN A 81 -9.70 19.07 20.53
N PHE A 82 -10.51 18.61 19.57
CA PHE A 82 -10.15 18.65 18.15
C PHE A 82 -10.02 20.07 17.58
N SER A 83 -10.46 21.10 18.32
CA SER A 83 -10.25 22.51 17.95
C SER A 83 -8.77 22.95 17.97
N SER A 84 -7.92 22.19 18.65
CA SER A 84 -6.46 22.42 18.68
C SER A 84 -5.76 22.02 17.36
N LEU A 85 -6.33 21.09 16.61
CA LEU A 85 -5.80 20.64 15.32
C LEU A 85 -5.90 21.77 14.29
N LYS A 86 -4.81 22.03 13.59
CA LYS A 86 -4.70 23.09 12.57
C LYS A 86 -4.05 22.54 11.31
N PRO A 87 -4.43 23.01 10.13
CA PRO A 87 -3.72 22.72 8.89
C PRO A 87 -2.23 23.00 9.00
N LEU A 88 -1.41 22.22 8.31
CA LEU A 88 0.05 22.40 8.30
C LEU A 88 0.48 23.70 7.61
N GLY A 89 -0.36 24.22 6.68
CA GLY A 89 -0.16 25.53 6.03
C GLY A 89 1.19 25.61 5.29
N ASP A 90 1.87 26.76 5.46
CA ASP A 90 3.13 27.06 4.78
C ASP A 90 4.32 26.15 5.17
N ARG A 91 4.12 25.20 6.09
CA ARG A 91 5.13 24.17 6.39
C ARG A 91 5.27 23.13 5.29
N VAL A 92 4.23 22.97 4.47
CA VAL A 92 4.19 21.98 3.38
C VAL A 92 4.73 22.62 2.10
N HIS A 93 5.83 22.10 1.62
CA HIS A 93 6.41 22.48 0.34
C HIS A 93 6.22 21.33 -0.66
N PRO A 94 5.53 21.53 -1.80
CA PRO A 94 5.40 20.50 -2.83
C PRO A 94 6.74 20.14 -3.48
N ILE A 95 6.88 18.91 -3.97
CA ILE A 95 8.02 18.49 -4.78
C ILE A 95 8.12 19.37 -6.03
N THR A 96 9.29 19.93 -6.27
CA THR A 96 9.52 20.91 -7.32
C THR A 96 9.72 20.26 -8.70
N PRO A 97 9.49 21.00 -9.80
CA PRO A 97 9.80 20.51 -11.15
C PRO A 97 11.26 20.05 -11.34
N ASP A 98 12.20 20.70 -10.66
CA ASP A 98 13.62 20.33 -10.75
C ASP A 98 13.93 19.01 -10.03
N GLU A 99 13.24 18.73 -8.91
CA GLU A 99 13.36 17.44 -8.24
C GLU A 99 12.81 16.30 -9.09
N PHE A 100 11.68 16.49 -9.78
CA PHE A 100 11.19 15.49 -10.75
C PHE A 100 12.18 15.23 -11.88
N ARG A 101 12.79 16.27 -12.45
CA ARG A 101 13.83 16.12 -13.46
C ARG A 101 15.07 15.40 -12.92
N ALA A 102 15.48 15.70 -11.70
CA ALA A 102 16.60 15.02 -11.03
C ALA A 102 16.32 13.53 -10.82
N ARG A 103 15.09 13.14 -10.44
CA ARG A 103 14.67 11.74 -10.31
C ARG A 103 14.73 11.00 -11.64
N LEU A 104 14.25 11.60 -12.73
CA LEU A 104 14.34 11.02 -14.08
C LEU A 104 15.79 10.83 -14.52
N ALA A 105 16.64 11.85 -14.32
CA ALA A 105 18.06 11.78 -14.66
C ALA A 105 18.79 10.70 -13.84
N HIS A 106 18.45 10.56 -12.55
CA HIS A 106 18.99 9.50 -11.71
C HIS A 106 18.58 8.11 -12.19
N ALA A 107 17.30 7.92 -12.56
CA ALA A 107 16.85 6.65 -13.15
C ALA A 107 17.61 6.31 -14.44
N GLN A 108 17.81 7.27 -15.35
CA GLN A 108 18.58 7.09 -16.58
C GLN A 108 20.06 6.75 -16.30
N GLN A 109 20.65 7.35 -15.28
CA GLN A 109 21.99 7.00 -14.83
C GLN A 109 22.05 5.53 -14.36
N LEU A 110 21.11 5.12 -13.50
CA LEU A 110 21.03 3.72 -13.02
C LEU A 110 20.83 2.74 -14.18
N MET A 111 19.91 3.03 -15.12
CA MET A 111 19.71 2.20 -16.31
C MET A 111 21.02 1.97 -17.08
N SER A 112 21.87 2.99 -17.14
CA SER A 112 23.17 2.93 -17.86
C SER A 112 24.25 2.15 -17.12
N GLN A 113 24.14 2.04 -15.80
CA GLN A 113 25.12 1.35 -14.92
C GLN A 113 24.85 -0.14 -14.77
N LEU A 114 23.61 -0.58 -15.04
CA LEU A 114 23.23 -2.00 -14.95
C LEU A 114 23.90 -2.85 -16.06
N ASP A 115 24.08 -4.13 -15.79
CA ASP A 115 24.52 -5.13 -16.75
C ASP A 115 23.62 -6.38 -16.65
N PRO A 116 22.78 -6.67 -17.65
CA PRO A 116 22.57 -5.89 -18.87
C PRO A 116 21.80 -4.57 -18.59
N LYS A 117 22.11 -3.54 -19.41
CA LYS A 117 21.47 -2.21 -19.35
C LYS A 117 20.00 -2.27 -19.75
N PHE A 118 19.19 -1.34 -19.24
CA PHE A 118 17.88 -1.05 -19.81
C PHE A 118 18.00 0.03 -20.91
N ASP A 119 17.26 -0.14 -22.00
CA ASP A 119 17.15 0.85 -23.07
C ASP A 119 15.98 1.80 -22.87
N ALA A 120 14.93 1.33 -22.18
CA ALA A 120 13.81 2.13 -21.70
C ALA A 120 13.16 1.52 -20.45
N LEU A 121 12.44 2.34 -19.69
CA LEU A 121 11.51 1.90 -18.65
C LEU A 121 10.09 2.30 -19.03
N ILE A 122 9.12 1.51 -18.61
CA ILE A 122 7.68 1.78 -18.82
C ILE A 122 6.98 1.72 -17.49
N PHE A 123 6.32 2.84 -17.14
CA PHE A 123 5.54 3.00 -15.92
C PHE A 123 4.08 3.15 -16.28
N GLY A 124 3.22 2.31 -15.72
CA GLY A 124 1.77 2.48 -15.76
C GLY A 124 1.25 3.45 -14.69
N PRO A 125 -0.08 3.60 -14.57
CA PRO A 125 -0.67 4.34 -13.46
C PRO A 125 -0.28 3.74 -12.12
N GLY A 126 0.24 4.57 -11.22
CA GLY A 126 0.70 4.11 -9.91
C GLY A 126 1.75 5.03 -9.30
N THR A 127 2.37 4.56 -8.25
CA THR A 127 3.29 5.33 -7.41
C THR A 127 4.57 5.72 -8.13
N SER A 128 5.12 4.83 -8.97
CA SER A 128 6.33 5.17 -9.74
C SER A 128 6.06 6.27 -10.79
N LEU A 129 4.88 6.26 -11.44
CA LEU A 129 4.47 7.37 -12.31
C LEU A 129 4.41 8.69 -11.53
N ASN A 130 3.76 8.68 -10.35
CA ASN A 130 3.71 9.85 -9.47
C ASN A 130 5.10 10.30 -9.03
N TYR A 131 5.98 9.38 -8.61
CA TYR A 131 7.34 9.68 -8.17
C TYR A 131 8.16 10.42 -9.24
N PHE A 132 8.05 9.99 -10.50
CA PHE A 132 8.85 10.55 -11.60
C PHE A 132 8.24 11.80 -12.24
N THR A 133 6.93 12.01 -12.12
CA THR A 133 6.23 13.06 -12.88
C THR A 133 5.29 13.95 -12.07
N GLY A 134 4.90 13.53 -10.87
CA GLY A 134 3.83 14.14 -10.10
C GLY A 134 2.42 13.76 -10.55
N ILE A 135 2.27 13.00 -11.66
CA ILE A 135 0.98 12.60 -12.19
C ILE A 135 0.35 11.55 -11.27
N ARG A 136 -0.85 11.86 -10.75
CA ARG A 136 -1.68 10.95 -9.97
C ARG A 136 -2.80 10.40 -10.85
N TRP A 137 -2.64 9.15 -11.28
CA TRP A 137 -3.56 8.52 -12.22
C TRP A 137 -4.03 7.17 -11.69
N GLY A 138 -5.36 6.96 -11.76
CA GLY A 138 -5.95 5.69 -11.36
C GLY A 138 -5.78 4.62 -12.44
N LEU A 139 -5.65 3.37 -12.01
CA LEU A 139 -5.64 2.23 -12.91
C LEU A 139 -7.01 2.04 -13.56
N SER A 140 -7.03 1.85 -14.87
CA SER A 140 -8.22 1.55 -15.66
C SER A 140 -7.88 0.59 -16.80
N GLU A 141 -8.88 0.22 -17.60
CA GLU A 141 -8.71 -0.56 -18.83
C GLU A 141 -8.00 0.26 -19.94
N ARG A 142 -7.90 1.57 -19.77
CA ARG A 142 -7.23 2.48 -20.70
C ARG A 142 -5.83 2.80 -20.22
N LEU A 143 -4.85 2.40 -20.98
CA LEU A 143 -3.46 2.60 -20.62
C LEU A 143 -3.04 4.07 -20.74
N LEU A 144 -2.64 4.66 -19.61
CA LEU A 144 -1.73 5.80 -19.55
C LEU A 144 -0.38 5.27 -19.15
N ALA A 145 0.70 5.66 -19.81
CA ALA A 145 2.04 5.18 -19.48
C ALA A 145 3.11 6.23 -19.71
N LEU A 146 4.07 6.30 -18.82
CA LEU A 146 5.33 7.01 -19.05
C LEU A 146 6.34 6.05 -19.66
N VAL A 147 6.91 6.43 -20.79
CA VAL A 147 8.05 5.78 -21.42
C VAL A 147 9.28 6.62 -21.13
N LEU A 148 10.21 6.10 -20.37
CA LEU A 148 11.50 6.75 -20.05
C LEU A 148 12.63 6.07 -20.82
N PRO A 149 13.10 6.63 -21.94
CA PRO A 149 14.30 6.14 -22.62
C PRO A 149 15.54 6.30 -21.73
N ARG A 150 16.56 5.44 -21.92
CA ARG A 150 17.83 5.55 -21.20
C ARG A 150 18.54 6.89 -21.42
N THR A 151 18.29 7.51 -22.55
CA THR A 151 18.79 8.85 -22.91
C THR A 151 17.70 9.64 -23.62
N GLY A 152 17.67 10.96 -23.39
CA GLY A 152 16.64 11.86 -23.95
C GLY A 152 15.41 11.99 -23.05
N ASP A 153 14.42 12.73 -23.55
CA ASP A 153 13.24 13.12 -22.78
C ASP A 153 12.21 11.98 -22.67
N PRO A 154 11.49 11.89 -21.55
CA PRO A 154 10.39 10.97 -21.39
C PRO A 154 9.21 11.29 -22.34
N ILE A 155 8.38 10.28 -22.60
CA ILE A 155 7.15 10.39 -23.40
C ILE A 155 5.99 9.89 -22.55
N LEU A 156 4.94 10.70 -22.47
CA LEU A 156 3.67 10.29 -21.87
C LEU A 156 2.72 9.77 -22.96
N ILE A 157 2.30 8.54 -22.84
CA ILE A 157 1.27 7.92 -23.69
C ILE A 157 -0.05 8.05 -22.97
N SER A 158 -1.04 8.70 -23.61
CA SER A 158 -2.33 9.03 -23.00
C SER A 158 -3.50 8.68 -23.93
N PRO A 159 -4.67 8.26 -23.40
CA PRO A 159 -5.89 8.26 -24.19
C PRO A 159 -6.18 9.67 -24.73
N ALA A 160 -6.60 9.79 -25.97
CA ALA A 160 -6.79 11.11 -26.62
C ALA A 160 -7.84 11.99 -25.90
N PHE A 161 -8.93 11.39 -25.43
CA PHE A 161 -9.96 12.15 -24.70
C PHE A 161 -9.53 12.58 -23.30
N GLU A 162 -8.46 11.99 -22.73
CA GLU A 162 -7.86 12.34 -21.43
C GLU A 162 -6.63 13.27 -21.58
N GLU A 163 -6.26 13.66 -22.80
CA GLU A 163 -5.05 14.48 -23.04
C GLU A 163 -5.05 15.77 -22.21
N GLY A 164 -6.18 16.50 -22.20
CA GLY A 164 -6.31 17.74 -21.43
C GLY A 164 -6.01 17.49 -19.94
N ARG A 165 -6.65 16.49 -19.34
CA ARG A 165 -6.47 16.12 -17.95
C ARG A 165 -5.05 15.65 -17.61
N SER A 166 -4.39 14.93 -18.53
CA SER A 166 -3.00 14.49 -18.33
C SER A 166 -2.03 15.66 -18.40
N ARG A 167 -2.25 16.62 -19.31
CA ARG A 167 -1.44 17.83 -19.42
C ARG A 167 -1.58 18.77 -18.24
N GLU A 168 -2.77 18.88 -17.63
CA GLU A 168 -3.01 19.68 -16.42
C GLU A 168 -2.17 19.21 -15.21
N GLN A 169 -1.78 17.92 -15.18
CA GLN A 169 -0.97 17.35 -14.10
C GLN A 169 0.54 17.42 -14.35
N LEU A 170 1.00 17.90 -15.51
CA LEU A 170 2.43 18.00 -15.80
C LEU A 170 3.06 19.19 -15.05
N HIS A 171 4.03 18.89 -14.20
CA HIS A 171 4.81 19.89 -13.48
C HIS A 171 5.97 20.48 -14.30
N PHE A 172 6.31 19.85 -15.44
CA PHE A 172 7.34 20.28 -16.38
C PHE A 172 7.03 19.73 -17.78
N PRO A 173 7.61 20.28 -18.85
CA PRO A 173 7.31 19.82 -20.21
C PRO A 173 7.69 18.35 -20.40
N ILE A 174 6.70 17.54 -20.85
CA ILE A 174 6.86 16.16 -21.31
C ILE A 174 6.14 16.04 -22.66
N GLU A 175 6.74 15.35 -23.63
CA GLU A 175 6.06 15.01 -24.88
C GLU A 175 4.85 14.11 -24.58
N VAL A 176 3.66 14.50 -25.01
CA VAL A 176 2.45 13.70 -24.86
C VAL A 176 2.04 13.16 -26.23
N ARG A 177 1.95 11.83 -26.35
CA ARG A 177 1.41 11.13 -27.52
C ARG A 177 0.09 10.48 -27.14
N VAL A 178 -0.90 10.64 -28.02
CA VAL A 178 -2.26 10.17 -27.73
C VAL A 178 -2.66 9.04 -28.66
N TRP A 179 -3.58 8.19 -28.18
CA TRP A 179 -4.19 7.10 -28.91
C TRP A 179 -5.73 7.19 -28.83
N GLN A 180 -6.41 6.86 -29.92
CA GLN A 180 -7.87 6.83 -30.00
C GLN A 180 -8.41 5.47 -29.51
N GLU A 181 -9.71 5.41 -29.17
CA GLU A 181 -10.36 4.22 -28.61
C GLU A 181 -10.24 2.97 -29.52
N ASP A 182 -10.05 3.13 -30.81
CA ASP A 182 -9.84 2.07 -31.81
C ASP A 182 -8.36 1.80 -32.12
N GLU A 183 -7.43 2.50 -31.45
CA GLU A 183 -6.00 2.33 -31.61
C GLU A 183 -5.39 1.52 -30.48
N SER A 184 -4.15 1.04 -30.69
CA SER A 184 -3.41 0.27 -29.69
C SER A 184 -2.39 1.14 -28.98
N PRO A 185 -2.55 1.40 -27.67
CA PRO A 185 -1.55 2.15 -26.89
C PRO A 185 -0.18 1.46 -26.87
N THR A 186 -0.15 0.13 -26.88
CA THR A 186 1.13 -0.63 -26.85
C THR A 186 1.87 -0.57 -28.18
N LYS A 187 1.16 -0.47 -29.32
CA LYS A 187 1.79 -0.16 -30.60
C LYS A 187 2.31 1.27 -30.63
N LEU A 188 1.62 2.22 -30.04
CA LEU A 188 2.10 3.60 -29.93
C LEU A 188 3.37 3.68 -29.08
N ILE A 189 3.47 2.91 -27.98
CA ILE A 189 4.70 2.78 -27.20
C ILE A 189 5.85 2.25 -28.08
N ALA A 190 5.61 1.14 -28.81
CA ALA A 190 6.63 0.56 -29.69
C ALA A 190 7.08 1.54 -30.79
N THR A 191 6.15 2.27 -31.41
CA THR A 191 6.46 3.32 -32.40
C THR A 191 7.24 4.47 -31.76
N SER A 192 6.84 4.91 -30.57
CA SER A 192 7.53 5.98 -29.84
C SER A 192 8.98 5.63 -29.50
N LEU A 193 9.25 4.38 -29.15
CA LEU A 193 10.62 3.88 -28.97
C LEU A 193 11.40 3.86 -30.29
N ALA A 194 10.77 3.38 -31.38
CA ALA A 194 11.39 3.35 -32.71
C ALA A 194 11.75 4.74 -33.23
N ASP A 195 10.93 5.77 -32.97
CA ASP A 195 11.20 7.17 -33.31
C ASP A 195 12.42 7.73 -32.55
N ARG A 196 12.75 7.16 -31.40
CA ARG A 196 13.97 7.45 -30.62
C ARG A 196 15.13 6.54 -30.99
N ASN A 197 15.04 5.81 -32.11
CA ASN A 197 16.03 4.83 -32.58
C ASN A 197 16.23 3.62 -31.62
N ILE A 198 15.26 3.34 -30.76
CA ILE A 198 15.25 2.18 -29.87
C ILE A 198 14.33 1.13 -30.51
N ARG A 199 14.90 0.15 -31.21
CA ARG A 199 14.15 -0.87 -31.99
C ARG A 199 14.32 -2.28 -31.44
N SER A 200 15.25 -2.47 -30.54
CA SER A 200 15.55 -3.72 -29.83
C SER A 200 16.31 -3.39 -28.55
N GLY A 201 16.50 -4.38 -27.70
CA GLY A 201 17.21 -4.23 -26.44
C GLY A 201 16.34 -4.66 -25.26
N ARG A 202 16.59 -4.09 -24.08
CA ARG A 202 15.94 -4.49 -22.83
C ARG A 202 15.07 -3.36 -22.29
N ILE A 203 13.79 -3.70 -22.02
CA ILE A 203 12.81 -2.78 -21.43
C ILE A 203 12.48 -3.22 -20.02
N GLY A 204 12.61 -2.28 -19.07
CA GLY A 204 12.13 -2.47 -17.70
C GLY A 204 10.65 -2.15 -17.59
N ILE A 205 9.89 -3.06 -17.00
CA ILE A 205 8.46 -2.91 -16.73
C ILE A 205 8.28 -2.69 -15.22
N GLU A 206 7.56 -1.66 -14.87
CA GLU A 206 7.20 -1.38 -13.49
C GLU A 206 6.32 -2.51 -12.92
N GLU A 207 6.58 -2.90 -11.66
CA GLU A 207 6.02 -4.11 -11.04
C GLU A 207 4.48 -4.12 -10.95
N THR A 208 3.86 -2.95 -10.86
CA THR A 208 2.40 -2.83 -10.72
C THR A 208 1.65 -2.74 -12.05
N LEU A 209 2.36 -2.76 -13.20
CA LEU A 209 1.71 -2.76 -14.51
C LEU A 209 0.87 -4.04 -14.69
N PRO A 210 -0.43 -3.95 -14.96
CA PRO A 210 -1.27 -5.13 -15.19
C PRO A 210 -0.73 -6.04 -16.29
N PHE A 211 -0.77 -7.33 -16.03
CA PHE A 211 -0.26 -8.36 -16.96
C PHE A 211 -0.83 -8.23 -18.38
N THR A 212 -2.10 -7.83 -18.51
CA THR A 212 -2.71 -7.65 -19.83
C THR A 212 -2.00 -6.59 -20.67
N PHE A 213 -1.58 -5.47 -20.06
CA PHE A 213 -0.82 -4.44 -20.78
C PHE A 213 0.58 -4.91 -21.14
N TYR A 214 1.24 -5.63 -20.23
CA TYR A 214 2.53 -6.27 -20.50
C TYR A 214 2.44 -7.26 -21.66
N ASP A 215 1.44 -8.15 -21.69
CA ASP A 215 1.31 -9.16 -22.74
C ASP A 215 1.02 -8.53 -24.12
N HIS A 216 0.15 -7.50 -24.17
CA HIS A 216 -0.07 -6.73 -25.39
C HIS A 216 1.18 -5.96 -25.83
N LEU A 217 1.96 -5.41 -24.91
CA LEU A 217 3.21 -4.72 -25.24
C LEU A 217 4.26 -5.70 -25.79
N ARG A 218 4.40 -6.86 -25.18
CA ARG A 218 5.29 -7.94 -25.65
C ARG A 218 4.93 -8.37 -27.07
N ALA A 219 3.63 -8.46 -27.38
CA ALA A 219 3.16 -8.78 -28.73
C ALA A 219 3.41 -7.63 -29.74
N ALA A 220 3.30 -6.38 -29.30
CA ALA A 220 3.52 -5.20 -30.15
C ALA A 220 5.03 -4.91 -30.39
N ALA A 221 5.90 -5.36 -29.51
CA ALA A 221 7.35 -5.07 -29.53
C ALA A 221 8.21 -6.34 -29.38
N PRO A 222 8.10 -7.32 -30.32
CA PRO A 222 8.76 -8.63 -30.19
C PRO A 222 10.29 -8.58 -30.27
N GLY A 223 10.87 -7.46 -30.68
CA GLY A 223 12.33 -7.24 -30.74
C GLY A 223 12.98 -6.91 -29.40
N PHE A 224 12.18 -6.83 -28.32
CA PHE A 224 12.68 -6.47 -27.00
C PHE A 224 12.67 -7.64 -26.02
N GLU A 225 13.68 -7.66 -25.14
CA GLU A 225 13.64 -8.41 -23.89
C GLU A 225 12.93 -7.56 -22.83
N PHE A 226 12.05 -8.15 -22.04
CA PHE A 226 11.35 -7.49 -20.95
C PHE A 226 11.82 -8.03 -19.61
N ALA A 227 12.04 -7.15 -18.64
CA ALA A 227 12.41 -7.49 -17.28
C ALA A 227 11.75 -6.53 -16.29
N ALA A 228 11.74 -6.88 -14.99
CA ALA A 228 11.27 -5.99 -13.94
C ALA A 228 12.16 -4.73 -13.85
N ALA A 229 11.55 -3.57 -13.69
CA ALA A 229 12.24 -2.30 -13.51
C ALA A 229 12.81 -2.10 -12.09
N ASP A 230 12.55 -3.03 -11.17
CA ASP A 230 12.89 -3.00 -9.75
C ASP A 230 14.32 -2.53 -9.45
N PRO A 231 15.36 -2.96 -10.18
CA PRO A 231 16.73 -2.48 -9.92
C PRO A 231 16.88 -0.97 -10.03
N VAL A 232 15.99 -0.30 -10.78
CA VAL A 232 15.98 1.16 -10.93
C VAL A 232 14.93 1.80 -10.01
N THR A 233 13.70 1.31 -10.03
CA THR A 233 12.59 1.90 -9.27
C THR A 233 12.83 1.82 -7.77
N ILE A 234 13.27 0.66 -7.25
CA ILE A 234 13.61 0.48 -5.84
C ILE A 234 14.79 1.37 -5.46
N ALA A 235 15.86 1.40 -6.27
CA ALA A 235 17.02 2.22 -5.96
C ALA A 235 16.71 3.73 -5.95
N CYS A 236 15.78 4.19 -6.81
CA CYS A 236 15.31 5.57 -6.80
C CYS A 236 14.44 5.89 -5.59
N ARG A 237 13.44 5.05 -5.29
CA ARG A 237 12.40 5.34 -4.30
C ARG A 237 12.81 5.02 -2.87
N SER A 238 13.67 4.02 -2.65
CA SER A 238 14.03 3.58 -1.31
C SER A 238 14.82 4.61 -0.52
N ARG A 239 15.60 5.48 -1.19
CA ARG A 239 16.41 6.51 -0.56
C ARG A 239 15.76 7.88 -0.73
N LYS A 240 15.23 8.41 0.36
CA LYS A 240 14.54 9.70 0.39
C LYS A 240 15.54 10.85 0.44
N SER A 241 15.26 11.89 -0.31
CA SER A 241 15.93 13.18 -0.19
C SER A 241 15.61 13.85 1.15
N PRO A 242 16.38 14.86 1.58
CA PRO A 242 16.02 15.65 2.77
C PRO A 242 14.62 16.26 2.71
N HIS A 243 14.16 16.67 1.53
CA HIS A 243 12.82 17.22 1.32
C HIS A 243 11.73 16.15 1.52
N GLU A 244 11.92 14.96 0.94
CA GLU A 244 11.01 13.83 1.13
C GLU A 244 10.92 13.41 2.61
N LEU A 245 12.06 13.37 3.32
CA LEU A 245 12.08 13.10 4.76
C LEU A 245 11.34 14.16 5.58
N GLU A 246 11.37 15.43 5.16
CA GLU A 246 10.62 16.49 5.84
C GLU A 246 9.10 16.31 5.65
N LEU A 247 8.64 15.97 4.45
CA LEU A 247 7.22 15.67 4.20
C LEU A 247 6.74 14.48 5.05
N MET A 248 7.56 13.43 5.19
CA MET A 248 7.26 12.29 6.06
C MET A 248 7.21 12.69 7.54
N ARG A 249 8.13 13.55 8.02
CA ARG A 249 8.07 14.07 9.40
C ARG A 249 6.79 14.84 9.67
N LEU A 250 6.37 15.68 8.74
CA LEU A 250 5.11 16.43 8.85
C LEU A 250 3.90 15.48 8.93
N ALA A 251 3.90 14.40 8.16
CA ALA A 251 2.86 13.37 8.24
C ALA A 251 2.87 12.65 9.60
N CYS A 252 4.05 12.28 10.12
CA CYS A 252 4.21 11.66 11.44
C CYS A 252 3.75 12.61 12.57
N GLU A 253 4.14 13.89 12.52
CA GLU A 253 3.72 14.90 13.50
C GLU A 253 2.20 15.06 13.52
N ALA A 254 1.59 15.21 12.33
CA ALA A 254 0.14 15.33 12.19
C ALA A 254 -0.58 14.10 12.76
N THR A 255 -0.04 12.90 12.52
CA THR A 255 -0.60 11.64 13.03
C THR A 255 -0.57 11.60 14.55
N ILE A 256 0.54 11.97 15.17
CA ILE A 256 0.66 12.03 16.63
C ILE A 256 -0.29 13.09 17.22
N ASP A 257 -0.44 14.24 16.58
CA ASP A 257 -1.36 15.28 17.03
C ASP A 257 -2.82 14.83 16.98
N VAL A 258 -3.23 14.15 15.90
CA VAL A 258 -4.57 13.56 15.78
C VAL A 258 -4.76 12.47 16.83
N TYR A 259 -3.82 11.53 16.97
CA TYR A 259 -3.93 10.44 17.95
C TYR A 259 -4.06 10.94 19.38
N ARG A 260 -3.38 12.03 19.74
CA ARG A 260 -3.51 12.67 21.07
C ARG A 260 -4.94 13.10 21.35
N GLN A 261 -5.64 13.71 20.37
CA GLN A 261 -7.02 14.14 20.53
C GLN A 261 -7.98 12.93 20.53
N VAL A 262 -7.69 11.90 19.73
CA VAL A 262 -8.48 10.68 19.68
C VAL A 262 -8.40 9.94 21.01
N PHE A 263 -7.21 9.62 21.53
CA PHE A 263 -7.06 8.94 22.81
C PHE A 263 -7.70 9.70 23.98
N ALA A 264 -7.64 11.04 23.98
CA ALA A 264 -8.31 11.88 24.97
C ALA A 264 -9.85 11.85 24.84
N SER A 265 -10.40 11.31 23.75
CA SER A 265 -11.85 11.25 23.46
C SER A 265 -12.46 9.87 23.67
N ILE A 266 -11.64 8.84 23.81
CA ILE A 266 -12.09 7.44 23.90
C ILE A 266 -12.86 7.20 25.19
N LYS A 267 -13.97 6.46 25.08
CA LYS A 267 -14.85 6.09 26.20
C LYS A 267 -15.30 4.64 26.05
N GLU A 268 -15.63 4.02 27.19
CA GLU A 268 -16.28 2.70 27.21
C GLU A 268 -17.53 2.66 26.31
N GLY A 269 -17.72 1.53 25.63
CA GLY A 269 -18.85 1.29 24.74
C GLY A 269 -18.67 1.82 23.33
N MET A 270 -17.61 2.59 23.02
CA MET A 270 -17.27 2.97 21.64
C MET A 270 -16.90 1.75 20.82
N SER A 271 -17.32 1.75 19.55
CA SER A 271 -16.89 0.75 18.57
C SER A 271 -15.53 1.13 17.95
N GLU A 272 -14.91 0.15 17.31
CA GLU A 272 -13.72 0.39 16.46
C GLU A 272 -13.99 1.42 15.38
N GLN A 273 -15.20 1.43 14.82
CA GLN A 273 -15.62 2.38 13.79
C GLN A 273 -15.78 3.80 14.34
N ASP A 274 -16.33 3.96 15.56
CA ASP A 274 -16.45 5.26 16.22
C ASP A 274 -15.05 5.89 16.38
N ILE A 275 -14.06 5.11 16.82
CA ILE A 275 -12.69 5.57 17.02
C ILE A 275 -12.03 5.86 15.66
N ALA A 276 -12.18 5.00 14.66
CA ALA A 276 -11.65 5.20 13.32
C ALA A 276 -12.23 6.46 12.65
N HIS A 277 -13.52 6.75 12.87
CA HIS A 277 -14.14 8.00 12.41
C HIS A 277 -13.52 9.24 13.08
N LEU A 278 -13.22 9.17 14.39
CA LEU A 278 -12.50 10.27 15.06
C LEU A 278 -11.11 10.51 14.46
N VAL A 279 -10.38 9.45 14.13
CA VAL A 279 -9.07 9.56 13.46
C VAL A 279 -9.21 10.28 12.12
N SER A 280 -10.09 9.77 11.23
CA SER A 280 -10.30 10.37 9.91
C SER A 280 -10.80 11.80 9.98
N ALA A 281 -11.70 12.11 10.93
CA ALA A 281 -12.19 13.47 11.14
C ALA A 281 -11.10 14.42 11.71
N GLY A 282 -10.18 13.87 12.51
CA GLY A 282 -9.00 14.61 13.00
C GLY A 282 -8.10 15.04 11.85
N PHE A 283 -7.77 14.13 10.95
CA PHE A 283 -7.01 14.46 9.73
C PHE A 283 -7.75 15.47 8.84
N GLY A 284 -9.08 15.29 8.68
CA GLY A 284 -9.91 16.26 7.96
C GLY A 284 -9.86 17.68 8.55
N LYS A 285 -9.67 17.83 9.87
CA LYS A 285 -9.45 19.16 10.52
C LYS A 285 -8.12 19.79 10.16
N MET A 286 -7.16 18.98 9.75
CA MET A 286 -5.83 19.44 9.32
C MET A 286 -5.73 19.56 7.79
N ASP A 287 -6.84 19.43 7.05
CA ASP A 287 -6.91 19.36 5.59
C ASP A 287 -6.08 18.21 4.99
N LEU A 288 -5.90 17.11 5.76
CA LEU A 288 -5.15 15.93 5.37
C LEU A 288 -6.09 14.75 5.08
N ARG A 289 -5.60 13.81 4.27
CA ARG A 289 -6.24 12.50 4.08
C ARG A 289 -5.50 11.49 4.93
N GLY A 290 -6.26 10.77 5.76
CA GLY A 290 -5.70 9.75 6.64
C GLY A 290 -6.78 8.91 7.29
N GLY A 291 -6.35 7.86 7.98
CA GLY A 291 -7.21 6.93 8.68
C GLY A 291 -6.41 5.95 9.52
N ALA A 292 -7.11 5.05 10.20
CA ALA A 292 -6.46 4.01 10.97
C ALA A 292 -7.30 2.73 11.04
N LEU A 293 -6.62 1.60 11.13
CA LEU A 293 -7.13 0.36 11.66
C LEU A 293 -7.26 0.50 13.18
N VAL A 294 -8.42 0.19 13.72
CA VAL A 294 -8.67 0.20 15.17
C VAL A 294 -9.04 -1.21 15.63
N LEU A 295 -8.33 -1.71 16.64
CA LEU A 295 -8.54 -3.03 17.21
C LEU A 295 -8.71 -2.92 18.72
N LEU A 296 -9.75 -3.59 19.25
CA LEU A 296 -10.13 -3.50 20.65
C LEU A 296 -10.04 -4.88 21.34
N GLY A 297 -9.51 -4.91 22.56
CA GLY A 297 -9.43 -6.08 23.41
C GLY A 297 -8.77 -7.28 22.73
N ALA A 298 -9.42 -8.44 22.74
CA ALA A 298 -8.91 -9.67 22.14
C ALA A 298 -8.75 -9.59 20.61
N SER A 299 -9.46 -8.71 19.93
CA SER A 299 -9.31 -8.51 18.49
C SER A 299 -7.96 -7.91 18.11
N ALA A 300 -7.29 -7.22 19.02
CA ALA A 300 -5.94 -6.70 18.83
C ALA A 300 -4.90 -7.82 18.63
N ALA A 301 -5.22 -9.06 18.98
CA ALA A 301 -4.36 -10.22 18.70
C ALA A 301 -4.35 -10.63 17.21
N LEU A 302 -5.15 -10.00 16.36
CA LEU A 302 -5.19 -10.19 14.91
C LEU A 302 -4.52 -8.97 14.23
N PRO A 303 -3.25 -9.04 13.82
CA PRO A 303 -2.47 -7.86 13.40
C PRO A 303 -3.13 -6.98 12.33
N HIS A 304 -3.83 -7.60 11.37
CA HIS A 304 -4.56 -6.90 10.29
C HIS A 304 -6.09 -6.86 10.50
N GLY A 305 -6.53 -7.13 11.73
CA GLY A 305 -7.91 -6.94 12.15
C GLY A 305 -8.85 -8.10 11.88
N THR A 306 -10.12 -7.83 12.14
CA THR A 306 -11.24 -8.75 11.96
C THR A 306 -12.43 -8.00 11.38
N ARG A 307 -13.37 -8.74 10.75
CA ARG A 307 -14.66 -8.20 10.30
C ARG A 307 -15.73 -8.25 11.38
N GLN A 308 -15.42 -8.84 12.56
CA GLN A 308 -16.37 -8.91 13.66
C GLN A 308 -16.48 -7.54 14.33
N PRO A 309 -17.70 -7.05 14.60
CA PRO A 309 -17.88 -5.81 15.35
C PRO A 309 -17.25 -5.88 16.73
N GLN A 310 -16.62 -4.79 17.13
CA GLN A 310 -15.92 -4.69 18.41
C GLN A 310 -16.56 -3.57 19.26
N LYS A 311 -16.58 -3.75 20.56
CA LYS A 311 -16.97 -2.71 21.52
C LYS A 311 -16.00 -2.67 22.67
N LEU A 312 -15.50 -1.49 22.94
CA LEU A 312 -14.53 -1.22 23.99
C LEU A 312 -15.14 -1.41 25.37
N LYS A 313 -14.44 -2.14 26.21
CA LYS A 313 -14.79 -2.42 27.61
C LYS A 313 -13.63 -2.10 28.53
N GLU A 314 -13.93 -1.90 29.79
CA GLU A 314 -12.90 -1.78 30.84
C GLU A 314 -11.93 -2.97 30.81
N GLY A 315 -10.64 -2.70 30.83
CA GLY A 315 -9.56 -3.70 30.73
C GLY A 315 -9.12 -4.05 29.30
N ASP A 316 -9.80 -3.53 28.28
CA ASP A 316 -9.44 -3.78 26.88
C ASP A 316 -8.26 -2.91 26.44
N VAL A 317 -7.34 -3.50 25.66
CA VAL A 317 -6.38 -2.73 24.89
C VAL A 317 -7.06 -2.02 23.73
N ILE A 318 -6.50 -0.88 23.33
CA ILE A 318 -6.93 -0.06 22.21
C ILE A 318 -5.72 0.12 21.31
N LEU A 319 -5.68 -0.60 20.20
CA LEU A 319 -4.63 -0.48 19.20
C LEU A 319 -5.15 0.38 18.06
N ILE A 320 -4.47 1.48 17.77
CA ILE A 320 -4.76 2.39 16.65
C ILE A 320 -3.52 2.40 15.77
N ASP A 321 -3.67 2.01 14.51
CA ASP A 321 -2.62 1.76 13.54
C ASP A 321 -2.94 2.41 12.20
N GLY A 322 -2.12 3.36 11.76
CA GLY A 322 -2.29 4.09 10.52
C GLY A 322 -1.64 5.46 10.52
N GLY A 323 -2.07 6.30 9.59
CA GLY A 323 -1.46 7.61 9.41
C GLY A 323 -2.19 8.48 8.41
N CYS A 324 -1.44 9.44 7.87
CA CYS A 324 -1.92 10.36 6.83
C CYS A 324 -0.86 10.57 5.75
N THR A 325 -1.27 11.29 4.70
CA THR A 325 -0.37 11.67 3.61
C THR A 325 -0.14 13.18 3.59
N VAL A 326 1.12 13.57 3.41
CA VAL A 326 1.52 14.97 3.11
C VAL A 326 2.23 14.96 1.75
N GLU A 327 1.69 15.65 0.76
CA GLU A 327 2.16 15.62 -0.65
C GLU A 327 2.28 14.20 -1.24
N GLY A 328 1.53 13.23 -0.67
CA GLY A 328 1.55 11.83 -1.05
C GLY A 328 2.54 10.97 -0.27
N TYR A 329 3.39 11.56 0.58
CA TYR A 329 4.28 10.82 1.48
C TYR A 329 3.50 10.39 2.72
N GLU A 330 3.59 9.10 3.01
CA GLU A 330 2.85 8.41 4.07
C GLU A 330 3.55 8.54 5.43
N SER A 331 2.76 8.48 6.48
CA SER A 331 3.19 8.07 7.83
C SER A 331 2.49 6.79 8.23
N ASP A 332 3.17 5.96 9.01
CA ASP A 332 2.60 4.74 9.59
C ASP A 332 2.97 4.66 11.07
N VAL A 333 1.96 4.78 11.93
CA VAL A 333 2.16 4.90 13.37
C VAL A 333 1.14 4.06 14.11
N THR A 334 1.61 3.11 14.90
CA THR A 334 0.75 2.39 15.84
C THR A 334 0.96 2.86 17.27
N ARG A 335 -0.14 3.13 17.96
CA ARG A 335 -0.18 3.34 19.40
C ARG A 335 -1.15 2.35 20.04
N THR A 336 -0.68 1.67 21.09
CA THR A 336 -1.53 0.79 21.90
C THR A 336 -1.80 1.44 23.25
N GLY A 337 -3.06 1.74 23.53
CA GLY A 337 -3.53 2.19 24.84
C GLY A 337 -4.31 1.10 25.58
N ILE A 338 -4.84 1.44 26.76
CA ILE A 338 -5.73 0.61 27.54
C ILE A 338 -6.86 1.46 28.14
N LEU A 339 -8.07 0.90 28.20
CA LEU A 339 -9.13 1.47 29.00
C LEU A 339 -9.04 0.86 30.41
N GLY A 340 -8.72 1.67 31.42
CA GLY A 340 -8.54 1.21 32.77
C GLY A 340 -7.10 0.77 33.11
N LYS A 341 -6.95 -0.36 33.81
CA LYS A 341 -5.65 -0.82 34.30
C LYS A 341 -5.12 -2.01 33.51
N PRO A 342 -3.84 -1.99 33.05
CA PRO A 342 -3.24 -3.13 32.39
C PRO A 342 -2.97 -4.27 33.36
N THR A 343 -3.04 -5.50 32.86
CA THR A 343 -2.58 -6.68 33.60
C THR A 343 -1.04 -6.75 33.60
N GLU A 344 -0.46 -7.48 34.54
CA GLU A 344 1.00 -7.71 34.54
C GLU A 344 1.52 -8.35 33.24
N LYS A 345 0.72 -9.22 32.61
CA LYS A 345 1.05 -9.85 31.34
C LYS A 345 1.11 -8.81 30.20
N MET A 346 0.17 -7.87 30.18
CA MET A 346 0.16 -6.75 29.20
C MET A 346 1.37 -5.83 29.42
N LEU A 347 1.69 -5.50 30.67
CA LEU A 347 2.87 -4.68 30.99
C LEU A 347 4.17 -5.35 30.54
N ARG A 348 4.33 -6.66 30.77
CA ARG A 348 5.50 -7.41 30.28
C ARG A 348 5.57 -7.45 28.75
N ALA A 349 4.45 -7.67 28.07
CA ALA A 349 4.40 -7.66 26.62
C ALA A 349 4.74 -6.27 26.06
N TYR A 350 4.18 -5.21 26.64
CA TYR A 350 4.49 -3.83 26.26
C TYR A 350 5.99 -3.52 26.45
N ALA A 351 6.56 -3.88 27.60
CA ALA A 351 7.99 -3.68 27.87
C ALA A 351 8.88 -4.41 26.85
N ALA A 352 8.49 -5.63 26.44
CA ALA A 352 9.18 -6.39 25.41
C ALA A 352 9.10 -5.70 24.04
N VAL A 353 7.92 -5.24 23.65
CA VAL A 353 7.69 -4.51 22.37
C VAL A 353 8.47 -3.21 22.34
N ARG A 354 8.41 -2.39 23.40
CA ARG A 354 9.17 -1.14 23.48
C ARG A 354 10.68 -1.38 23.42
N LYS A 355 11.17 -2.39 24.15
CA LYS A 355 12.59 -2.75 24.08
C LYS A 355 13.00 -3.27 22.69
N ALA A 356 12.11 -3.98 22.01
CA ALA A 356 12.35 -4.43 20.64
C ALA A 356 12.42 -3.22 19.68
N GLN A 357 11.56 -2.19 19.83
CA GLN A 357 11.65 -0.94 19.05
C GLN A 357 12.99 -0.23 19.26
N ASP A 358 13.47 -0.10 20.52
CA ASP A 358 14.75 0.53 20.82
C ASP A 358 15.91 -0.20 20.15
N VAL A 359 15.90 -1.54 20.23
CA VAL A 359 16.95 -2.38 19.64
C VAL A 359 16.88 -2.34 18.10
N THR A 360 15.68 -2.31 17.52
CA THR A 360 15.48 -2.13 16.09
C THR A 360 16.10 -0.82 15.59
N LEU A 361 15.80 0.28 16.27
CA LEU A 361 16.33 1.60 15.92
C LEU A 361 17.86 1.62 15.99
N ASP A 362 18.45 1.03 17.06
CA ASP A 362 19.91 0.97 17.21
C ASP A 362 20.58 0.03 16.20
N ALA A 363 19.95 -1.10 15.84
CA ALA A 363 20.48 -2.05 14.88
C ALA A 363 20.41 -1.57 13.43
N ALA A 364 19.44 -0.69 13.11
CA ALA A 364 19.21 -0.13 11.78
C ALA A 364 20.27 0.93 11.45
N ARG A 365 21.39 0.49 10.86
CA ARG A 365 22.55 1.35 10.53
C ARG A 365 22.96 1.14 9.08
N ALA A 366 23.50 2.18 8.47
CA ALA A 366 24.11 2.07 7.13
C ALA A 366 25.14 0.95 7.07
N GLY A 367 25.14 0.17 5.99
CA GLY A 367 26.03 -0.97 5.78
C GLY A 367 25.61 -2.28 6.45
N LYS A 368 24.57 -2.29 7.30
CA LYS A 368 24.03 -3.52 7.89
C LYS A 368 23.01 -4.17 6.95
N LEU A 369 22.82 -5.48 7.11
CA LEU A 369 21.76 -6.20 6.38
C LEU A 369 20.40 -5.95 7.04
N SER A 370 19.39 -5.66 6.23
CA SER A 370 18.02 -5.42 6.72
C SER A 370 17.45 -6.60 7.52
N GLY A 371 17.81 -7.84 7.17
CA GLY A 371 17.42 -9.03 7.95
C GLY A 371 17.99 -9.07 9.36
N SER A 372 19.18 -8.52 9.59
CA SER A 372 19.78 -8.49 10.93
C SER A 372 19.02 -7.59 11.91
N VAL A 373 18.26 -6.62 11.39
CA VAL A 373 17.42 -5.74 12.21
C VAL A 373 16.19 -6.49 12.73
N ASP A 374 15.53 -7.29 11.87
CA ASP A 374 14.43 -8.18 12.30
C ASP A 374 14.89 -9.23 13.30
N ASP A 375 16.07 -9.84 13.07
CA ASP A 375 16.64 -10.82 14.00
C ASP A 375 16.92 -10.22 15.40
N ALA A 376 17.38 -8.97 15.47
CA ALA A 376 17.63 -8.26 16.73
C ALA A 376 16.32 -8.02 17.51
N ALA A 377 15.26 -7.56 16.86
CA ALA A 377 13.95 -7.37 17.47
C ALA A 377 13.37 -8.70 18.00
N ARG A 378 13.43 -9.77 17.19
CA ARG A 378 12.94 -11.11 17.56
C ARG A 378 13.68 -11.71 18.75
N ALA A 379 14.98 -11.46 18.85
CA ALA A 379 15.77 -11.91 19.99
C ALA A 379 15.25 -11.31 21.31
N VAL A 380 14.87 -10.02 21.30
CA VAL A 380 14.28 -9.36 22.47
C VAL A 380 12.94 -9.99 22.85
N ILE A 381 12.03 -10.13 21.87
CA ILE A 381 10.69 -10.72 22.08
C ILE A 381 10.82 -12.17 22.61
N THR A 382 11.75 -12.94 22.05
CA THR A 382 12.01 -14.33 22.49
C THR A 382 12.54 -14.38 23.92
N THR A 383 13.52 -13.54 24.27
CA THR A 383 14.10 -13.48 25.63
C THR A 383 13.06 -13.05 26.66
N ALA A 384 12.09 -12.20 26.28
CA ALA A 384 10.98 -11.81 27.14
C ALA A 384 9.90 -12.90 27.32
N GLY A 385 10.06 -14.08 26.70
CA GLY A 385 9.13 -15.23 26.82
C GLY A 385 7.97 -15.21 25.82
N PHE A 386 7.99 -14.33 24.83
CA PHE A 386 6.97 -14.22 23.76
C PHE A 386 7.43 -14.81 22.41
N GLY A 387 8.49 -15.62 22.42
CA GLY A 387 9.00 -16.37 21.28
C GLY A 387 8.78 -17.88 21.42
N PRO A 388 9.49 -18.69 20.62
CA PRO A 388 10.45 -18.28 19.58
C PRO A 388 9.78 -17.95 18.24
N ASP A 389 10.59 -17.55 17.28
CA ASP A 389 10.25 -17.35 15.88
C ASP A 389 9.02 -16.45 15.67
N TYR A 390 8.01 -16.96 14.95
CA TYR A 390 6.76 -16.27 14.64
C TYR A 390 5.61 -16.60 15.61
N LYS A 391 5.90 -17.15 16.80
CA LYS A 391 4.86 -17.62 17.74
C LYS A 391 3.87 -16.53 18.14
N PHE A 392 4.38 -15.41 18.65
CA PHE A 392 3.57 -14.25 19.05
C PHE A 392 4.00 -12.95 18.40
N PHE A 393 5.13 -12.92 17.73
CA PHE A 393 5.54 -11.87 16.83
C PHE A 393 5.47 -12.41 15.39
N THR A 394 4.29 -12.28 14.78
CA THR A 394 3.85 -13.05 13.61
C THR A 394 4.26 -12.47 12.26
N HIS A 395 4.72 -11.22 12.22
CA HIS A 395 5.11 -10.52 10.98
C HIS A 395 6.55 -10.01 11.04
N ARG A 396 7.05 -9.38 9.99
CA ARG A 396 8.35 -8.70 9.93
C ARG A 396 8.41 -7.51 10.88
N VAL A 397 9.61 -7.05 11.24
CA VAL A 397 9.76 -5.91 12.16
C VAL A 397 9.50 -4.55 11.52
N GLY A 398 9.47 -4.51 10.19
CA GLY A 398 9.16 -3.29 9.45
C GLY A 398 9.21 -3.46 7.94
N HIS A 399 8.71 -2.47 7.26
CA HIS A 399 8.70 -2.35 5.80
C HIS A 399 9.20 -0.98 5.39
N GLY A 400 9.66 -0.85 4.14
CA GLY A 400 9.92 0.46 3.55
C GLY A 400 8.63 1.27 3.49
N ILE A 401 8.74 2.58 3.62
CA ILE A 401 7.62 3.51 3.57
C ILE A 401 8.04 4.77 2.82
N GLY A 402 7.11 5.41 2.14
CA GLY A 402 7.36 6.64 1.38
C GLY A 402 6.11 7.15 0.70
N LEU A 403 6.02 7.03 -0.63
CA LEU A 403 4.81 7.30 -1.40
C LEU A 403 3.79 6.15 -1.36
N ASP A 404 4.23 4.95 -0.99
CA ASP A 404 3.38 3.84 -0.61
C ASP A 404 3.58 3.58 0.88
N GLY A 405 2.51 3.21 1.59
CA GLY A 405 2.61 2.78 2.99
C GLY A 405 3.53 1.56 3.14
N HIS A 406 3.50 0.64 2.17
CA HIS A 406 4.42 -0.49 2.09
C HIS A 406 5.20 -0.47 0.78
N GLU A 407 6.49 -0.21 0.84
CA GLU A 407 7.38 -0.26 -0.32
C GLU A 407 8.71 -0.97 0.01
N HIS A 408 9.50 -1.27 -1.01
CA HIS A 408 10.83 -1.83 -0.82
C HIS A 408 11.80 -0.81 -0.19
N PRO A 409 12.80 -1.32 0.60
CA PRO A 409 13.04 -2.69 1.00
C PRO A 409 12.31 -3.07 2.31
N TYR A 410 12.44 -4.33 2.72
CA TYR A 410 11.77 -4.86 3.91
C TYR A 410 12.76 -5.29 4.99
N LEU A 411 12.42 -5.01 6.27
CA LEU A 411 13.13 -5.49 7.45
C LEU A 411 12.55 -6.86 7.85
N VAL A 412 13.01 -7.91 7.18
CA VAL A 412 12.52 -9.28 7.36
C VAL A 412 13.70 -10.27 7.45
N ARG A 413 13.57 -11.31 8.24
CA ARG A 413 14.58 -12.38 8.39
C ARG A 413 15.10 -12.84 7.03
N ALA A 414 16.39 -13.13 6.97
CA ALA A 414 17.10 -13.56 5.78
C ALA A 414 17.19 -12.53 4.61
N SER A 415 16.63 -11.34 4.75
CA SER A 415 16.85 -10.28 3.76
C SER A 415 18.33 -9.88 3.72
N LYS A 416 18.86 -9.78 2.50
CA LYS A 416 20.26 -9.43 2.24
C LYS A 416 20.43 -8.00 1.73
N THR A 417 19.38 -7.22 1.74
CA THR A 417 19.46 -5.80 1.36
C THR A 417 20.36 -5.07 2.34
N VAL A 418 21.35 -4.39 1.82
CA VAL A 418 22.24 -3.53 2.60
C VAL A 418 21.52 -2.22 2.85
N LEU A 419 21.46 -1.79 4.11
CA LEU A 419 20.84 -0.51 4.48
C LEU A 419 21.73 0.64 4.05
N GLU A 420 21.13 1.66 3.43
CA GLU A 420 21.80 2.86 2.96
C GLU A 420 21.17 4.13 3.55
N PRO A 421 21.93 5.21 3.72
CA PRO A 421 21.40 6.49 4.22
C PRO A 421 20.22 6.98 3.36
N GLY A 422 19.19 7.51 4.03
CA GLY A 422 17.95 7.98 3.41
C GLY A 422 16.91 6.88 3.19
N MET A 423 17.22 5.60 3.39
CA MET A 423 16.19 4.57 3.44
C MET A 423 15.29 4.78 4.65
N THR A 424 13.98 4.62 4.45
CA THR A 424 12.94 4.80 5.48
C THR A 424 12.19 3.50 5.72
N PHE A 425 11.80 3.27 6.99
CA PHE A 425 11.13 2.06 7.41
C PHE A 425 10.14 2.33 8.53
N SER A 426 9.08 1.53 8.61
CA SER A 426 8.38 1.33 9.88
C SER A 426 9.28 0.57 10.86
N ASN A 427 9.05 0.78 12.16
CA ASN A 427 9.66 0.05 13.28
C ASN A 427 8.53 -0.41 14.18
N GLU A 428 7.98 -1.62 13.88
CA GLU A 428 6.66 -2.08 14.34
C GLU A 428 6.65 -3.46 15.03
N PRO A 429 7.55 -3.75 15.97
CA PRO A 429 7.47 -5.02 16.67
C PRO A 429 6.16 -5.15 17.43
N GLY A 430 5.62 -6.38 17.48
CA GLY A 430 4.36 -6.65 18.18
C GLY A 430 4.35 -8.00 18.90
N VAL A 431 3.45 -8.12 19.87
CA VAL A 431 3.13 -9.36 20.59
C VAL A 431 1.63 -9.58 20.52
N TYR A 432 1.22 -10.69 19.91
CA TYR A 432 -0.17 -11.02 19.64
C TYR A 432 -0.52 -12.35 20.27
N ILE A 433 -1.34 -12.33 21.34
CA ILE A 433 -1.72 -13.54 22.09
C ILE A 433 -3.17 -13.89 21.75
N PRO A 434 -3.41 -14.93 20.94
CA PRO A 434 -4.73 -15.26 20.44
C PRO A 434 -5.76 -15.40 21.57
N GLY A 435 -6.89 -14.72 21.44
CA GLY A 435 -7.99 -14.74 22.41
C GLY A 435 -7.77 -13.88 23.67
N GLU A 436 -6.62 -13.20 23.78
CA GLU A 436 -6.33 -12.33 24.92
C GLU A 436 -6.13 -10.87 24.51
N PHE A 437 -5.03 -10.54 23.86
CA PHE A 437 -4.70 -9.16 23.43
C PHE A 437 -3.58 -9.14 22.41
N GLY A 438 -3.45 -8.02 21.71
CA GLY A 438 -2.27 -7.66 20.90
C GLY A 438 -1.71 -6.30 21.33
N ILE A 439 -0.40 -6.18 21.29
CA ILE A 439 0.32 -4.92 21.51
C ILE A 439 1.31 -4.74 20.38
N ARG A 440 1.19 -3.65 19.64
CA ARG A 440 2.13 -3.13 18.66
C ARG A 440 2.45 -1.70 19.04
N CYS A 441 3.71 -1.33 18.97
CA CYS A 441 4.13 0.07 18.94
C CYS A 441 4.93 0.27 17.67
N GLU A 442 4.62 1.33 16.94
CA GLU A 442 5.18 1.60 15.63
C GLU A 442 5.51 3.06 15.45
N ASP A 443 6.66 3.28 14.86
CA ASP A 443 7.16 4.59 14.51
C ASP A 443 7.95 4.50 13.20
N ASP A 444 7.86 5.53 12.36
CA ASP A 444 8.70 5.65 11.18
C ASP A 444 10.11 6.08 11.53
N MET A 445 11.09 5.52 10.82
CA MET A 445 12.51 5.83 10.98
C MET A 445 13.24 5.97 9.65
N ALA A 446 14.34 6.72 9.64
CA ALA A 446 15.22 6.88 8.50
C ALA A 446 16.66 6.45 8.84
N ILE A 447 17.32 5.76 7.92
CA ILE A 447 18.74 5.41 8.06
C ILE A 447 19.60 6.66 7.90
N THR A 448 20.48 6.89 8.88
CA THR A 448 21.42 8.03 8.87
C THR A 448 22.74 7.67 8.21
N VAL A 449 23.54 8.69 7.88
CA VAL A 449 24.90 8.50 7.35
C VAL A 449 25.78 7.81 8.41
N ASP A 450 25.72 8.32 9.65
CA ASP A 450 26.49 7.82 10.78
C ASP A 450 25.57 7.52 11.96
N GLY A 451 25.82 6.42 12.66
CA GLY A 451 25.07 6.06 13.85
C GLY A 451 23.81 5.21 13.58
N PRO A 452 22.89 5.12 14.56
CA PRO A 452 21.62 4.42 14.44
C PRO A 452 20.63 5.19 13.55
N ALA A 453 19.54 4.52 13.13
CA ALA A 453 18.44 5.19 12.47
C ALA A 453 17.85 6.33 13.34
N GLN A 454 17.26 7.31 12.70
CA GLN A 454 16.59 8.44 13.35
C GLN A 454 15.08 8.28 13.21
N LEU A 455 14.34 8.53 14.29
CA LEU A 455 12.87 8.60 14.23
C LEU A 455 12.41 9.77 13.37
N LEU A 456 11.37 9.53 12.60
CA LEU A 456 10.60 10.57 11.91
C LEU A 456 9.41 11.04 12.78
N THR A 457 8.89 10.17 13.65
CA THR A 457 7.89 10.53 14.66
C THR A 457 8.49 11.39 15.76
N PRO A 458 7.70 12.26 16.43
CA PRO A 458 8.17 13.11 17.54
C PRO A 458 8.70 12.35 18.76
N GLY A 459 8.41 11.06 18.89
CA GLY A 459 8.89 10.22 19.97
C GLY A 459 8.15 8.91 20.07
N PHE A 460 8.74 7.99 20.82
CA PHE A 460 8.15 6.69 21.10
C PHE A 460 6.96 6.78 22.08
N GLN A 461 6.13 5.75 22.08
CA GLN A 461 5.08 5.57 23.08
C GLN A 461 5.67 5.48 24.49
N VAL A 462 5.04 6.14 25.47
CA VAL A 462 5.54 6.26 26.85
C VAL A 462 5.03 5.10 27.73
N SER A 463 3.71 4.81 27.71
CA SER A 463 3.10 3.71 28.47
C SER A 463 1.79 3.24 27.81
N LEU A 464 1.18 2.19 28.34
CA LEU A 464 -0.15 1.76 27.92
C LEU A 464 -1.24 2.70 28.42
N GLU A 465 -1.08 3.27 29.62
CA GLU A 465 -2.08 4.19 30.21
C GLU A 465 -2.00 5.58 29.58
N LYS A 466 -0.83 5.97 29.11
CA LYS A 466 -0.56 7.24 28.46
C LYS A 466 0.24 7.04 27.18
N PRO A 467 -0.39 6.57 26.10
CA PRO A 467 0.34 6.18 24.88
C PRO A 467 1.04 7.36 24.20
N LEU A 468 0.63 8.60 24.50
CA LEU A 468 1.18 9.83 23.88
C LEU A 468 1.78 10.83 24.88
N GLY A 469 1.99 10.39 26.13
CA GLY A 469 2.58 11.22 27.20
C GLY A 469 1.59 12.02 28.01
#